data_c4d18a14769174e868cbcc22c350cddd
#
_entry.id   c4d18a14769174e868cbcc22c350cddd
#
_cell.length_a   1.000
_cell.length_b   1.000
_cell.length_c   1.000
_cell.angle_alpha   90.00
_cell.angle_beta   90.00
_cell.angle_gamma   90.00
#
_symmetry.space_group_name_H-M   'P 1'
#
loop_
_entity.id
_entity.type
_entity.pdbx_description
1 polymer ?
#
loop_
_entity_poly.entity_id
_entity_poly.type
_entity_poly.pdbx_seq_one_letter_code
_entity_poly.pdbx_strand_id
1 'polypeptide(L)'
;MKSANAKSSILGAVCLFIAAAPADVYAAPLEPVMSLATKEKAPLLDTLKDLVSIESGSGDREGLDKISELIAGRLRELGGTVEFVEPDPADIYPMVDTPKKIGRMVLARFTGMGTKKILLIAHMDTVYLRGMLAKQPFRVDGNRAYGLGIADDKQGVAVILHTLAVLKAMNFRDYGAVTVLINADEEVSSAGSRATLTKLGSEHDAVFSCEGSRVDSDRLSLTTAGIAAVVLNVQGKASHAGSAPENGRNALYELSHQILQTRDLSDPKTGLKMNWTVASAGTNRNVIPAIASATADVRVLRIADYDGIEQKVRERITKQLIPDTKVQMTFERRRPPLELTPANAALAKHAQSIYSEIGKNLVIGDVAEGGGTDAAFAALKTKAPVIERFGLQGFGGHSNDNEYVNIDSIEPRLYLLSRMIMDVAQGKNK
;
A
#
# COMPACT_ATOMS: atom_id res chain seq x y z
N MET A 1 -22.57 23.48 -94.60
CA MET A 1 -22.58 24.37 -93.45
C MET A 1 -22.50 23.52 -92.19
N LYS A 2 -21.34 23.38 -91.60
CA LYS A 2 -21.12 22.52 -90.43
C LYS A 2 -20.58 23.43 -89.29
N SER A 3 -21.30 23.53 -88.20
CA SER A 3 -20.93 24.23 -86.98
C SER A 3 -19.99 23.37 -86.14
N ALA A 4 -18.82 23.84 -85.73
CA ALA A 4 -17.92 23.18 -84.84
C ALA A 4 -18.20 23.64 -83.40
N ASN A 5 -18.49 22.66 -82.51
CA ASN A 5 -18.62 22.87 -81.07
C ASN A 5 -17.22 22.69 -80.43
N ALA A 6 -16.74 23.76 -79.81
CA ALA A 6 -15.56 23.71 -78.97
C ALA A 6 -15.98 23.32 -77.52
N LYS A 7 -15.45 22.18 -77.04
CA LYS A 7 -15.57 21.78 -75.63
C LYS A 7 -14.39 22.38 -74.83
N SER A 8 -14.72 23.27 -73.91
CA SER A 8 -13.79 23.79 -72.89
C SER A 8 -13.70 22.84 -71.74
N SER A 9 -12.53 22.30 -71.48
CA SER A 9 -12.22 21.44 -70.32
C SER A 9 -11.65 22.32 -69.20
N ILE A 10 -12.40 22.46 -68.13
CA ILE A 10 -11.95 23.11 -66.89
C ILE A 10 -11.26 22.05 -66.04
N LEU A 11 -9.92 22.13 -65.86
CA LEU A 11 -9.15 21.35 -64.92
C LEU A 11 -9.29 21.98 -63.53
N GLY A 12 -10.09 21.41 -62.66
CA GLY A 12 -10.15 21.82 -61.25
C GLY A 12 -8.97 21.25 -60.47
N ALA A 13 -8.07 22.10 -60.01
CA ALA A 13 -7.02 21.73 -59.05
C ALA A 13 -7.64 21.54 -57.67
N VAL A 14 -7.69 20.30 -57.16
CA VAL A 14 -8.05 20.00 -55.77
C VAL A 14 -6.80 20.17 -54.90
N CYS A 15 -6.75 21.30 -54.17
CA CYS A 15 -5.73 21.47 -53.12
C CYS A 15 -6.15 20.64 -51.92
N LEU A 16 -5.44 19.53 -51.66
CA LEU A 16 -5.54 18.73 -50.41
C LEU A 16 -4.83 19.52 -49.31
N PHE A 17 -5.62 20.19 -48.44
CA PHE A 17 -5.11 20.69 -47.16
C PHE A 17 -4.93 19.50 -46.23
N ILE A 18 -3.71 19.03 -46.06
CA ILE A 18 -3.36 18.14 -44.95
C ILE A 18 -3.28 19.01 -43.72
N ALA A 19 -4.35 18.98 -42.89
CA ALA A 19 -4.32 19.55 -41.56
C ALA A 19 -3.36 18.67 -40.73
N ALA A 20 -2.14 19.14 -40.50
CA ALA A 20 -1.25 18.55 -39.51
C ALA A 20 -1.94 18.73 -38.14
N ALA A 21 -2.31 17.63 -37.49
CA ALA A 21 -2.72 17.65 -36.11
C ALA A 21 -1.57 18.27 -35.28
N PRO A 22 -1.85 19.14 -34.31
CA PRO A 22 -0.81 19.65 -33.45
C PRO A 22 -0.15 18.45 -32.76
N ALA A 23 1.13 18.26 -32.96
CA ALA A 23 1.93 17.36 -32.16
C ALA A 23 1.89 17.90 -30.72
N ASP A 24 1.41 17.10 -29.79
CA ASP A 24 1.51 17.42 -28.36
C ASP A 24 2.99 17.65 -28.04
N VAL A 25 3.36 18.92 -27.85
CA VAL A 25 4.72 19.30 -27.46
C VAL A 25 4.83 19.03 -25.97
N TYR A 26 5.20 17.79 -25.63
CA TYR A 26 5.58 17.47 -24.25
C TYR A 26 6.87 18.24 -23.90
N ALA A 27 6.92 18.76 -22.67
CA ALA A 27 8.17 19.33 -22.17
C ALA A 27 9.24 18.25 -22.16
N ALA A 28 10.48 18.61 -22.51
CA ALA A 28 11.59 17.65 -22.50
C ALA A 28 11.91 17.22 -21.05
N PRO A 29 12.40 15.99 -20.85
CA PRO A 29 12.84 15.53 -19.53
C PRO A 29 13.86 16.49 -18.92
N LEU A 30 13.78 16.69 -17.60
CA LEU A 30 14.74 17.52 -16.89
C LEU A 30 16.07 16.77 -16.76
N GLU A 31 17.11 17.33 -17.40
CA GLU A 31 18.48 16.88 -17.19
C GLU A 31 19.15 17.67 -16.02
N PRO A 32 20.03 17.02 -15.23
CA PRO A 32 20.54 15.64 -15.39
C PRO A 32 19.72 14.54 -14.68
N VAL A 33 18.50 14.82 -14.20
CA VAL A 33 17.69 13.85 -13.43
C VAL A 33 17.45 12.58 -14.24
N MET A 34 17.08 12.72 -15.52
CA MET A 34 16.80 11.56 -16.37
C MET A 34 18.03 10.70 -16.60
N SER A 35 19.17 11.33 -16.95
CA SER A 35 20.44 10.62 -17.14
C SER A 35 20.91 9.90 -15.87
N LEU A 36 20.69 10.49 -14.69
CA LEU A 36 21.04 9.88 -13.41
C LEU A 36 20.08 8.72 -13.07
N ALA A 37 18.77 8.88 -13.31
CA ALA A 37 17.81 7.78 -13.13
C ALA A 37 18.17 6.58 -14.01
N THR A 38 18.60 6.81 -15.26
CA THR A 38 19.08 5.75 -16.15
C THR A 38 20.32 5.05 -15.60
N LYS A 39 21.28 5.81 -15.05
CA LYS A 39 22.49 5.22 -14.42
C LYS A 39 22.17 4.37 -13.19
N GLU A 40 21.14 4.71 -12.45
CA GLU A 40 20.72 3.99 -11.25
C GLU A 40 19.93 2.69 -11.54
N LYS A 41 19.56 2.39 -12.80
CA LYS A 41 18.79 1.18 -13.16
C LYS A 41 19.48 -0.11 -12.74
N ALA A 42 20.72 -0.32 -13.13
CA ALA A 42 21.47 -1.53 -12.78
C ALA A 42 21.79 -1.59 -11.26
N PRO A 43 22.29 -0.51 -10.61
CA PRO A 43 22.47 -0.50 -9.16
C PRO A 43 21.19 -0.80 -8.36
N LEU A 44 20.02 -0.30 -8.81
CA LEU A 44 18.76 -0.60 -8.16
C LEU A 44 18.42 -2.10 -8.25
N LEU A 45 18.64 -2.72 -9.40
CA LEU A 45 18.41 -4.15 -9.58
C LEU A 45 19.31 -5.00 -8.68
N ASP A 46 20.58 -4.59 -8.49
CA ASP A 46 21.50 -5.22 -7.53
C ASP A 46 21.00 -5.04 -6.08
N THR A 47 20.48 -3.84 -5.76
CA THR A 47 19.86 -3.57 -4.45
C THR A 47 18.66 -4.48 -4.20
N LEU A 48 17.79 -4.67 -5.20
CA LEU A 48 16.65 -5.58 -5.09
C LEU A 48 17.11 -7.02 -4.82
N LYS A 49 18.15 -7.48 -5.51
CA LYS A 49 18.74 -8.81 -5.28
C LYS A 49 19.20 -8.97 -3.84
N ASP A 50 19.90 -7.97 -3.29
CA ASP A 50 20.39 -8.03 -1.91
C ASP A 50 19.24 -8.05 -0.90
N LEU A 51 18.22 -7.18 -1.07
CA LEU A 51 17.05 -7.12 -0.20
C LEU A 51 16.22 -8.41 -0.23
N VAL A 52 15.98 -8.96 -1.44
CA VAL A 52 15.22 -10.21 -1.63
C VAL A 52 15.97 -11.41 -1.07
N SER A 53 17.30 -11.37 -1.02
CA SER A 53 18.13 -12.45 -0.46
C SER A 53 18.04 -12.56 1.07
N ILE A 54 17.30 -11.67 1.74
CA ILE A 54 17.03 -11.72 3.18
C ILE A 54 15.54 -12.00 3.39
N GLU A 55 15.23 -13.11 4.07
CA GLU A 55 13.88 -13.39 4.52
C GLU A 55 13.48 -12.43 5.64
N SER A 56 12.33 -11.78 5.51
CA SER A 56 11.88 -10.72 6.42
C SER A 56 10.38 -10.81 6.69
N GLY A 57 9.86 -12.00 6.95
CA GLY A 57 8.46 -12.16 7.38
C GLY A 57 8.18 -11.34 8.64
N SER A 58 6.97 -10.75 8.77
CA SER A 58 6.61 -9.87 9.90
C SER A 58 6.81 -10.50 11.29
N GLY A 59 6.75 -11.85 11.38
CA GLY A 59 7.03 -12.61 12.59
C GLY A 59 8.49 -13.03 12.75
N ASP A 60 9.37 -12.79 11.77
CA ASP A 60 10.78 -13.18 11.77
C ASP A 60 11.70 -12.06 12.25
N ARG A 61 11.76 -11.83 13.56
CA ARG A 61 12.57 -10.75 14.15
C ARG A 61 14.05 -10.81 13.69
N GLU A 62 14.64 -11.97 13.56
CA GLU A 62 16.04 -12.10 13.14
C GLU A 62 16.25 -11.66 11.69
N GLY A 63 15.33 -12.05 10.79
CA GLY A 63 15.35 -11.60 9.39
C GLY A 63 15.11 -10.10 9.28
N LEU A 64 14.16 -9.56 10.03
CA LEU A 64 13.88 -8.12 10.10
C LEU A 64 15.07 -7.32 10.63
N ASP A 65 15.79 -7.80 11.63
CA ASP A 65 17.00 -7.17 12.13
C ASP A 65 18.11 -7.15 11.05
N LYS A 66 18.30 -8.24 10.30
CA LYS A 66 19.29 -8.31 9.22
C LYS A 66 18.98 -7.33 8.07
N ILE A 67 17.73 -7.30 7.60
CA ILE A 67 17.36 -6.40 6.51
C ILE A 67 17.39 -4.93 6.96
N SER A 68 17.02 -4.64 8.21
CA SER A 68 17.10 -3.29 8.77
C SER A 68 18.55 -2.77 8.83
N GLU A 69 19.53 -3.62 9.18
CA GLU A 69 20.95 -3.25 9.17
C GLU A 69 21.45 -2.94 7.75
N LEU A 70 21.08 -3.75 6.75
CA LEU A 70 21.43 -3.51 5.36
C LEU A 70 20.87 -2.15 4.88
N ILE A 71 19.59 -1.89 5.14
CA ILE A 71 18.92 -0.64 4.75
C ILE A 71 19.58 0.56 5.47
N ALA A 72 19.79 0.46 6.79
CA ALA A 72 20.42 1.51 7.58
C ALA A 72 21.85 1.81 7.10
N GLY A 73 22.64 0.79 6.74
CA GLY A 73 23.97 0.95 6.16
C GLY A 73 23.93 1.79 4.89
N ARG A 74 23.06 1.43 3.93
CA ARG A 74 22.91 2.17 2.67
C ARG A 74 22.43 3.61 2.86
N LEU A 75 21.50 3.85 3.78
CA LEU A 75 21.03 5.20 4.09
C LEU A 75 22.14 6.07 4.72
N ARG A 76 23.03 5.48 5.55
CA ARG A 76 24.22 6.18 6.09
C ARG A 76 25.22 6.52 4.98
N GLU A 77 25.49 5.61 4.07
CA GLU A 77 26.37 5.85 2.90
C GLU A 77 25.86 6.98 2.01
N LEU A 78 24.54 7.15 1.92
CA LEU A 78 23.90 8.26 1.20
C LEU A 78 24.02 9.58 1.96
N GLY A 79 24.42 9.58 3.23
CA GLY A 79 24.62 10.76 4.08
C GLY A 79 23.47 11.05 5.05
N GLY A 80 22.57 10.08 5.26
CA GLY A 80 21.50 10.20 6.23
C GLY A 80 21.96 10.00 7.67
N THR A 81 21.38 10.75 8.60
CA THR A 81 21.43 10.43 10.03
C THR A 81 20.40 9.35 10.30
N VAL A 82 20.86 8.15 10.67
CA VAL A 82 20.03 6.95 10.76
C VAL A 82 19.93 6.43 12.18
N GLU A 83 18.74 6.18 12.64
CA GLU A 83 18.42 5.55 13.91
C GLU A 83 17.50 4.33 13.73
N PHE A 84 17.60 3.36 14.64
CA PHE A 84 16.62 2.29 14.78
C PHE A 84 15.58 2.72 15.81
N VAL A 85 14.32 2.57 15.47
CA VAL A 85 13.21 2.91 16.35
C VAL A 85 12.47 1.62 16.72
N GLU A 86 12.60 1.20 17.97
CA GLU A 86 11.79 0.09 18.49
C GLU A 86 10.36 0.58 18.72
N PRO A 87 9.33 -0.26 18.48
CA PRO A 87 7.97 0.07 18.84
C PRO A 87 7.85 0.35 20.34
N ASP A 88 7.26 1.50 20.70
CA ASP A 88 6.98 1.80 22.11
C ASP A 88 5.86 0.87 22.62
N PRO A 89 6.08 0.10 23.69
CA PRO A 89 5.05 -0.78 24.26
C PRO A 89 3.73 -0.07 24.59
N ALA A 90 3.78 1.23 24.92
CA ALA A 90 2.60 2.04 25.22
C ALA A 90 1.78 2.40 23.96
N ASP A 91 2.42 2.42 22.78
CA ASP A 91 1.83 2.78 21.49
C ASP A 91 1.42 1.56 20.65
N ILE A 92 1.79 0.34 21.08
CA ILE A 92 1.41 -0.88 20.35
C ILE A 92 -0.12 -1.03 20.39
N TYR A 93 -0.72 -1.15 19.20
CA TYR A 93 -2.13 -1.47 19.04
C TYR A 93 -2.33 -2.98 18.94
N PRO A 94 -2.76 -3.68 20.02
CA PRO A 94 -2.85 -5.12 20.02
C PRO A 94 -4.01 -5.61 19.15
N MET A 95 -3.74 -6.57 18.28
CA MET A 95 -4.71 -7.28 17.44
C MET A 95 -4.50 -8.79 17.62
N VAL A 96 -5.46 -9.59 17.13
CA VAL A 96 -5.42 -11.05 17.29
C VAL A 96 -4.14 -11.71 16.71
N ASP A 97 -3.58 -11.12 15.67
CA ASP A 97 -2.42 -11.61 14.92
C ASP A 97 -1.16 -10.73 15.10
N THR A 98 -1.17 -9.79 16.04
CA THR A 98 0.02 -8.99 16.35
C THR A 98 1.17 -9.90 16.77
N PRO A 99 2.34 -9.82 16.11
CA PRO A 99 3.52 -10.62 16.48
C PRO A 99 3.94 -10.36 17.93
N LYS A 100 4.41 -11.40 18.63
CA LYS A 100 4.93 -11.25 20.00
C LYS A 100 6.14 -10.31 20.08
N LYS A 101 6.91 -10.23 19.00
CA LYS A 101 8.06 -9.35 18.84
C LYS A 101 7.95 -8.67 17.50
N ILE A 102 7.56 -7.41 17.50
CA ILE A 102 7.50 -6.57 16.30
C ILE A 102 8.94 -6.16 15.94
N GLY A 103 9.23 -6.07 14.65
CA GLY A 103 10.52 -5.59 14.14
C GLY A 103 10.74 -4.10 14.43
N ARG A 104 12.00 -3.69 14.54
CA ARG A 104 12.35 -2.27 14.64
C ARG A 104 12.20 -1.55 13.30
N MET A 105 11.87 -0.27 13.34
CA MET A 105 11.84 0.60 12.17
C MET A 105 13.23 1.17 11.89
N VAL A 106 13.51 1.49 10.62
CA VAL A 106 14.67 2.30 10.22
C VAL A 106 14.18 3.72 9.92
N LEU A 107 14.66 4.69 10.68
CA LEU A 107 14.36 6.11 10.49
C LEU A 107 15.63 6.84 10.06
N ALA A 108 15.60 7.50 8.89
CA ALA A 108 16.72 8.30 8.40
C ALA A 108 16.27 9.72 8.11
N ARG A 109 17.16 10.70 8.38
CA ARG A 109 16.94 12.12 8.09
C ARG A 109 18.09 12.68 7.29
N PHE A 110 17.73 13.34 6.19
CA PHE A 110 18.63 14.10 5.33
C PHE A 110 18.31 15.58 5.51
N THR A 111 19.23 16.35 6.05
CA THR A 111 19.04 17.79 6.28
C THR A 111 19.54 18.58 5.09
N GLY A 112 18.71 19.46 4.55
CA GLY A 112 19.02 20.37 3.46
C GLY A 112 19.14 21.82 3.88
N MET A 113 19.01 22.73 2.92
CA MET A 113 19.11 24.18 3.11
C MET A 113 17.78 24.91 2.93
N GLY A 114 16.75 24.21 2.46
CA GLY A 114 15.40 24.76 2.25
C GLY A 114 14.54 24.69 3.51
N THR A 115 13.22 24.76 3.32
CA THR A 115 12.26 24.78 4.44
C THR A 115 11.27 23.61 4.42
N LYS A 116 11.03 23.02 3.25
CA LYS A 116 10.04 21.96 3.08
C LYS A 116 10.53 20.63 3.61
N LYS A 117 9.66 19.93 4.33
CA LYS A 117 9.91 18.60 4.88
C LYS A 117 9.11 17.56 4.09
N ILE A 118 9.77 16.53 3.62
CA ILE A 118 9.18 15.48 2.79
C ILE A 118 9.41 14.14 3.48
N LEU A 119 8.34 13.35 3.63
CA LEU A 119 8.38 12.01 4.20
C LEU A 119 8.28 10.97 3.08
N LEU A 120 9.20 10.02 3.08
CA LEU A 120 9.18 8.82 2.22
C LEU A 120 8.92 7.62 3.12
N ILE A 121 7.97 6.77 2.76
CA ILE A 121 7.62 5.57 3.52
C ILE A 121 7.61 4.35 2.62
N ALA A 122 8.08 3.22 3.15
CA ALA A 122 8.02 1.87 2.60
C ALA A 122 8.10 0.86 3.75
N HIS A 123 7.90 -0.42 3.48
CA HIS A 123 8.07 -1.44 4.50
C HIS A 123 9.05 -2.53 4.06
N MET A 124 9.68 -3.19 5.05
CA MET A 124 10.68 -4.24 4.80
C MET A 124 10.19 -5.63 5.19
N ASP A 125 9.07 -5.72 5.89
CA ASP A 125 8.46 -7.00 6.22
C ASP A 125 7.67 -7.57 5.05
N THR A 126 7.40 -8.87 5.12
CA THR A 126 6.67 -9.63 4.10
C THR A 126 5.75 -10.66 4.75
N VAL A 127 4.78 -11.18 3.99
CA VAL A 127 3.93 -12.30 4.41
C VAL A 127 4.63 -13.67 4.39
N TYR A 128 5.84 -13.75 3.85
CA TYR A 128 6.51 -15.02 3.59
C TYR A 128 7.19 -15.60 4.82
N LEU A 129 7.11 -16.92 4.97
CA LEU A 129 7.70 -17.63 6.10
C LEU A 129 9.17 -17.96 5.82
N ARG A 130 9.94 -18.13 6.91
CA ARG A 130 11.35 -18.56 6.85
C ARG A 130 11.49 -19.90 6.13
N GLY A 131 12.49 -19.99 5.25
CA GLY A 131 12.81 -21.17 4.43
C GLY A 131 12.17 -21.16 3.04
N MET A 132 11.30 -20.20 2.73
CA MET A 132 10.67 -20.09 1.41
C MET A 132 11.64 -19.57 0.35
N LEU A 133 12.60 -18.74 0.72
CA LEU A 133 13.63 -18.19 -0.18
C LEU A 133 14.43 -19.29 -0.89
N ALA A 134 14.69 -20.43 -0.23
CA ALA A 134 15.41 -21.55 -0.83
C ALA A 134 14.70 -22.13 -2.07
N LYS A 135 13.38 -21.99 -2.15
CA LYS A 135 12.56 -22.46 -3.28
C LYS A 135 12.35 -21.38 -4.34
N GLN A 136 12.49 -20.12 -3.95
CA GLN A 136 12.20 -18.95 -4.79
C GLN A 136 13.27 -17.86 -4.63
N PRO A 137 14.51 -18.16 -5.05
CA PRO A 137 15.59 -17.18 -5.04
C PRO A 137 15.32 -16.05 -6.06
N PHE A 138 15.99 -14.94 -5.86
CA PHE A 138 15.98 -13.85 -6.85
C PHE A 138 16.38 -14.36 -8.24
N ARG A 139 15.62 -14.01 -9.26
CA ARG A 139 15.91 -14.31 -10.66
C ARG A 139 15.41 -13.21 -11.57
N VAL A 140 16.05 -13.08 -12.72
CA VAL A 140 15.62 -12.18 -13.80
C VAL A 140 15.24 -13.02 -15.01
N ASP A 141 14.11 -12.68 -15.62
CA ASP A 141 13.63 -13.27 -16.87
C ASP A 141 13.05 -12.17 -17.76
N GLY A 142 13.77 -11.84 -18.83
CA GLY A 142 13.43 -10.71 -19.71
C GLY A 142 13.30 -9.40 -18.92
N ASN A 143 12.15 -8.75 -19.02
CA ASN A 143 11.86 -7.49 -18.33
C ASN A 143 11.31 -7.68 -16.89
N ARG A 144 11.44 -8.86 -16.30
CA ARG A 144 10.91 -9.15 -14.98
C ARG A 144 11.98 -9.61 -14.00
N ALA A 145 12.04 -8.99 -12.85
CA ALA A 145 12.81 -9.47 -11.70
C ALA A 145 11.85 -10.10 -10.69
N TYR A 146 12.10 -11.34 -10.31
CA TYR A 146 11.28 -12.14 -9.41
C TYR A 146 11.95 -12.32 -8.07
N GLY A 147 11.15 -12.41 -7.01
CA GLY A 147 11.60 -12.74 -5.67
C GLY A 147 10.53 -12.52 -4.62
N LEU A 148 10.71 -13.10 -3.44
CA LEU A 148 9.76 -12.96 -2.34
C LEU A 148 9.80 -11.57 -1.73
N GLY A 149 8.65 -10.88 -1.71
CA GLY A 149 8.53 -9.50 -1.23
C GLY A 149 9.16 -8.48 -2.18
N ILE A 150 9.43 -8.86 -3.44
CA ILE A 150 10.06 -7.93 -4.40
C ILE A 150 9.11 -6.83 -4.84
N ALA A 151 7.81 -7.14 -4.99
CA ALA A 151 6.78 -6.16 -5.36
C ALA A 151 6.11 -5.53 -4.13
N ASP A 152 6.18 -6.21 -2.97
CA ASP A 152 5.51 -5.86 -1.72
C ASP A 152 6.44 -6.08 -0.50
N ASP A 153 7.27 -5.07 -0.06
CA ASP A 153 7.52 -3.76 -0.67
C ASP A 153 9.04 -3.46 -0.77
N LYS A 154 9.87 -4.51 -0.94
CA LYS A 154 11.34 -4.32 -1.05
C LYS A 154 11.72 -3.42 -2.21
N GLN A 155 10.89 -3.37 -3.27
CA GLN A 155 11.08 -2.44 -4.37
C GLN A 155 10.90 -0.98 -3.95
N GLY A 156 9.96 -0.67 -3.07
CA GLY A 156 9.77 0.69 -2.53
C GLY A 156 10.99 1.15 -1.75
N VAL A 157 11.56 0.26 -0.94
CA VAL A 157 12.85 0.52 -0.25
C VAL A 157 13.95 0.82 -1.27
N ALA A 158 14.09 0.02 -2.33
CA ALA A 158 15.08 0.24 -3.38
C ALA A 158 14.86 1.57 -4.12
N VAL A 159 13.61 1.90 -4.47
CA VAL A 159 13.27 3.19 -5.12
C VAL A 159 13.66 4.38 -4.24
N ILE A 160 13.39 4.32 -2.94
CA ILE A 160 13.81 5.38 -2.00
C ILE A 160 15.33 5.54 -1.99
N LEU A 161 16.08 4.45 -1.84
CA LEU A 161 17.55 4.48 -1.80
C LEU A 161 18.13 5.10 -3.07
N HIS A 162 17.66 4.67 -4.25
CA HIS A 162 18.20 5.14 -5.53
C HIS A 162 17.69 6.53 -5.94
N THR A 163 16.51 6.94 -5.48
CA THR A 163 16.06 8.36 -5.57
C THR A 163 16.98 9.27 -4.77
N LEU A 164 17.34 8.88 -3.54
CA LEU A 164 18.31 9.63 -2.73
C LEU A 164 19.71 9.66 -3.35
N ALA A 165 20.12 8.58 -4.04
CA ALA A 165 21.38 8.55 -4.81
C ALA A 165 21.35 9.57 -5.96
N VAL A 166 20.24 9.67 -6.71
CA VAL A 166 20.05 10.69 -7.75
C VAL A 166 20.16 12.10 -7.16
N LEU A 167 19.45 12.40 -6.07
CA LEU A 167 19.50 13.72 -5.42
C LEU A 167 20.91 14.05 -4.92
N LYS A 168 21.60 13.05 -4.33
CA LYS A 168 22.99 13.20 -3.87
C LYS A 168 23.94 13.49 -5.03
N ALA A 169 23.83 12.78 -6.15
CA ALA A 169 24.65 13.00 -7.35
C ALA A 169 24.46 14.40 -7.95
N MET A 170 23.26 14.96 -7.80
CA MET A 170 22.95 16.34 -8.19
C MET A 170 23.39 17.38 -7.16
N ASN A 171 23.86 16.97 -5.98
CA ASN A 171 24.07 17.84 -4.84
C ASN A 171 22.81 18.67 -4.48
N PHE A 172 21.61 18.11 -4.73
CA PHE A 172 20.35 18.80 -4.47
C PHE A 172 20.04 18.81 -2.98
N ARG A 173 19.91 20.01 -2.39
CA ARG A 173 19.69 20.22 -0.96
C ARG A 173 18.67 21.32 -0.67
N ASP A 174 17.79 21.68 -1.63
CA ASP A 174 16.82 22.77 -1.46
C ASP A 174 15.63 22.41 -0.54
N TYR A 175 15.58 21.20 -0.01
CA TYR A 175 14.63 20.77 1.03
C TYR A 175 15.11 21.18 2.42
N GLY A 176 14.20 21.32 3.40
CA GLY A 176 14.52 21.45 4.82
C GLY A 176 14.90 20.10 5.42
N ALA A 177 14.10 19.08 5.14
CA ALA A 177 14.42 17.69 5.47
C ALA A 177 13.77 16.73 4.46
N VAL A 178 14.49 15.65 4.12
CA VAL A 178 13.89 14.41 3.60
C VAL A 178 14.01 13.36 4.70
N THR A 179 12.86 12.88 5.16
CA THR A 179 12.79 11.83 6.18
C THR A 179 12.36 10.53 5.51
N VAL A 180 13.03 9.44 5.85
CA VAL A 180 12.69 8.08 5.37
C VAL A 180 12.29 7.26 6.58
N LEU A 181 11.13 6.63 6.51
CA LEU A 181 10.70 5.61 7.48
C LEU A 181 10.49 4.30 6.75
N ILE A 182 11.23 3.26 7.16
CA ILE A 182 11.02 1.88 6.70
C ILE A 182 10.57 1.08 7.91
N ASN A 183 9.32 0.66 7.94
CA ASN A 183 8.79 -0.13 9.05
C ASN A 183 8.85 -1.64 8.80
N ALA A 184 8.47 -2.43 9.79
CA ALA A 184 8.70 -3.87 9.85
C ALA A 184 7.44 -4.65 10.23
N ASP A 185 6.25 -4.04 10.09
CA ASP A 185 5.00 -4.62 10.55
C ASP A 185 3.78 -4.16 9.71
N GLU A 186 4.03 -3.72 8.46
CA GLU A 186 2.96 -3.33 7.54
C GLU A 186 1.99 -4.47 7.30
N GLU A 187 2.47 -5.65 6.97
CA GLU A 187 1.71 -6.84 6.61
C GLU A 187 0.80 -7.36 7.75
N VAL A 188 1.09 -6.92 8.98
CA VAL A 188 0.28 -7.20 10.18
C VAL A 188 -0.41 -5.95 10.71
N SER A 189 -0.71 -5.00 9.80
CA SER A 189 -1.47 -3.77 10.04
C SER A 189 -0.77 -2.77 10.95
N SER A 190 0.56 -2.69 10.91
CA SER A 190 1.38 -1.63 11.50
C SER A 190 1.10 -1.44 13.00
N ALA A 191 1.00 -2.56 13.74
CA ALA A 191 0.64 -2.56 15.15
C ALA A 191 1.56 -1.69 16.01
N GLY A 192 2.86 -1.71 15.70
CA GLY A 192 3.90 -0.96 16.41
C GLY A 192 4.33 0.34 15.72
N SER A 193 4.15 0.44 14.40
CA SER A 193 4.62 1.60 13.61
C SER A 193 3.58 2.70 13.41
N ARG A 194 2.27 2.41 13.57
CA ARG A 194 1.18 3.36 13.27
C ARG A 194 1.27 4.70 14.00
N ALA A 195 1.71 4.72 15.24
CA ALA A 195 1.87 5.96 15.99
C ALA A 195 2.99 6.83 15.41
N THR A 196 4.13 6.21 15.06
CA THR A 196 5.27 6.87 14.40
C THR A 196 4.89 7.40 13.02
N LEU A 197 4.19 6.60 12.19
CA LEU A 197 3.67 7.02 10.88
C LEU A 197 2.77 8.25 11.00
N THR A 198 1.80 8.21 11.94
CA THR A 198 0.86 9.31 12.17
C THR A 198 1.58 10.59 12.64
N LYS A 199 2.56 10.44 13.53
CA LYS A 199 3.36 11.57 14.01
C LYS A 199 4.16 12.19 12.88
N LEU A 200 4.94 11.38 12.16
CA LEU A 200 5.77 11.88 11.05
C LEU A 200 4.92 12.51 9.95
N GLY A 201 3.79 11.89 9.57
CA GLY A 201 2.87 12.47 8.59
C GLY A 201 2.41 13.89 8.98
N SER A 202 2.16 14.15 10.28
CA SER A 202 1.76 15.47 10.77
C SER A 202 2.88 16.51 10.80
N GLU A 203 4.15 16.08 10.72
CA GLU A 203 5.34 16.95 10.81
C GLU A 203 5.91 17.33 9.44
N HIS A 204 5.33 16.80 8.33
CA HIS A 204 5.87 16.96 6.98
C HIS A 204 4.90 17.69 6.05
N ASP A 205 5.43 18.34 5.02
CA ASP A 205 4.68 19.11 3.99
C ASP A 205 4.14 18.23 2.85
N ALA A 206 4.70 17.03 2.66
CA ALA A 206 4.23 16.01 1.73
C ALA A 206 4.68 14.62 2.17
N VAL A 207 3.89 13.60 1.86
CA VAL A 207 4.20 12.18 2.12
C VAL A 207 4.10 11.39 0.82
N PHE A 208 5.15 10.66 0.48
CA PHE A 208 5.20 9.74 -0.65
C PHE A 208 5.39 8.31 -0.14
N SER A 209 4.38 7.49 -0.33
CA SER A 209 4.43 6.05 -0.04
C SER A 209 4.91 5.30 -1.29
N CYS A 210 5.94 4.48 -1.10
CA CYS A 210 6.63 3.83 -2.21
C CYS A 210 6.16 2.40 -2.48
N GLU A 211 4.96 2.07 -2.05
CA GLU A 211 4.28 0.85 -2.45
C GLU A 211 4.27 0.63 -3.97
N GLY A 212 4.18 -0.65 -4.38
CA GLY A 212 4.20 -1.03 -5.77
C GLY A 212 3.07 -0.44 -6.61
N SER A 213 3.41 0.04 -7.80
CA SER A 213 2.44 0.41 -8.83
C SER A 213 1.94 -0.82 -9.58
N ARG A 214 0.93 -0.65 -10.44
CA ARG A 214 0.35 -1.75 -11.22
C ARG A 214 1.10 -1.94 -12.54
N VAL A 215 1.18 -3.19 -12.99
CA VAL A 215 1.80 -3.54 -14.29
C VAL A 215 0.91 -3.23 -15.49
N ASP A 216 -0.40 -3.14 -15.27
CA ASP A 216 -1.41 -2.92 -16.32
C ASP A 216 -1.73 -1.45 -16.58
N SER A 217 -1.43 -0.56 -15.65
CA SER A 217 -1.91 0.83 -15.70
C SER A 217 -1.02 1.82 -14.96
N ASP A 218 0.28 1.66 -14.93
CA ASP A 218 1.25 2.56 -14.28
C ASP A 218 0.58 3.72 -13.50
N ARG A 219 0.47 3.60 -12.17
CA ARG A 219 -0.54 4.34 -11.40
C ARG A 219 0.03 4.93 -10.10
N LEU A 220 -0.52 6.08 -9.69
CA LEU A 220 -0.55 6.56 -8.30
C LEU A 220 -1.94 6.38 -7.71
N SER A 221 -2.06 6.19 -6.40
CA SER A 221 -3.35 6.08 -5.72
C SER A 221 -3.52 7.20 -4.69
N LEU A 222 -4.72 7.77 -4.67
CA LEU A 222 -5.13 8.83 -3.74
C LEU A 222 -6.05 8.32 -2.65
N THR A 223 -6.46 7.05 -2.76
CA THR A 223 -7.40 6.40 -1.84
C THR A 223 -7.02 4.96 -1.61
N THR A 224 -7.22 4.48 -0.38
CA THR A 224 -7.14 3.07 -0.02
C THR A 224 -8.34 2.68 0.84
N ALA A 225 -8.67 1.40 0.91
CA ALA A 225 -9.72 0.94 1.81
C ALA A 225 -9.21 0.90 3.26
N GLY A 226 -10.06 1.29 4.19
CA GLY A 226 -9.88 0.99 5.59
C GLY A 226 -10.22 -0.47 5.88
N ILE A 227 -9.52 -1.06 6.83
CA ILE A 227 -9.62 -2.46 7.21
C ILE A 227 -10.01 -2.57 8.67
N ALA A 228 -11.03 -3.38 8.96
CA ALA A 228 -11.35 -3.80 10.31
C ALA A 228 -11.67 -5.31 10.35
N ALA A 229 -11.62 -5.88 11.54
CA ALA A 229 -12.11 -7.22 11.80
C ALA A 229 -13.19 -7.20 12.86
N VAL A 230 -14.25 -7.99 12.67
CA VAL A 230 -15.21 -8.33 13.72
C VAL A 230 -14.88 -9.73 14.20
N VAL A 231 -14.55 -9.86 15.48
CA VAL A 231 -14.32 -11.16 16.12
C VAL A 231 -15.47 -11.45 17.05
N LEU A 232 -16.19 -12.55 16.82
CA LEU A 232 -17.21 -13.07 17.70
C LEU A 232 -16.69 -14.28 18.47
N ASN A 233 -16.86 -14.26 19.78
CA ASN A 233 -16.63 -15.40 20.65
C ASN A 233 -17.95 -15.75 21.35
N VAL A 234 -18.36 -17.01 21.20
CA VAL A 234 -19.59 -17.54 21.81
C VAL A 234 -19.23 -18.58 22.85
N GLN A 235 -19.68 -18.38 24.06
CA GLN A 235 -19.56 -19.31 25.16
C GLN A 235 -20.93 -19.91 25.50
N GLY A 236 -21.04 -21.22 25.37
CA GLY A 236 -22.21 -22.04 25.74
C GLY A 236 -21.87 -23.02 26.84
N LYS A 237 -22.42 -24.23 26.76
CA LYS A 237 -22.24 -25.31 27.77
C LYS A 237 -22.15 -26.66 27.07
N ALA A 238 -21.13 -27.44 27.40
CA ALA A 238 -20.98 -28.79 26.86
C ALA A 238 -21.98 -29.75 27.49
N SER A 239 -22.41 -30.75 26.71
CA SER A 239 -23.17 -31.91 27.17
C SER A 239 -23.04 -33.04 26.15
N HIS A 240 -23.46 -34.26 26.52
CA HIS A 240 -23.47 -35.39 25.56
C HIS A 240 -24.59 -35.21 24.54
N ALA A 241 -24.19 -35.12 23.25
CA ALA A 241 -25.12 -34.78 22.16
C ALA A 241 -26.27 -35.77 21.95
N GLY A 242 -26.08 -37.05 22.37
CA GLY A 242 -27.11 -38.09 22.19
C GLY A 242 -27.92 -38.42 23.47
N SER A 243 -27.30 -38.35 24.65
CA SER A 243 -27.96 -38.79 25.90
C SER A 243 -28.48 -37.65 26.79
N ALA A 244 -28.00 -36.44 26.62
CA ALA A 244 -28.40 -35.29 27.44
C ALA A 244 -28.21 -33.95 26.70
N PRO A 245 -28.69 -33.79 25.44
CA PRO A 245 -28.49 -32.55 24.66
C PRO A 245 -29.16 -31.34 25.30
N GLU A 246 -30.26 -31.54 26.06
CA GLU A 246 -31.02 -30.48 26.77
C GLU A 246 -30.21 -29.79 27.87
N ASN A 247 -29.20 -30.47 28.42
CA ASN A 247 -28.30 -29.89 29.44
C ASN A 247 -27.23 -28.98 28.88
N GLY A 248 -27.06 -28.99 27.53
CA GLY A 248 -26.09 -28.17 26.80
C GLY A 248 -26.63 -26.80 26.39
N ARG A 249 -25.73 -25.94 26.00
CA ARG A 249 -25.99 -24.67 25.29
C ARG A 249 -25.09 -24.64 24.09
N ASN A 250 -25.65 -24.88 22.90
CA ASN A 250 -24.87 -25.10 21.69
C ASN A 250 -24.27 -23.79 21.13
N ALA A 251 -22.97 -23.57 21.40
CA ALA A 251 -22.27 -22.38 20.93
C ALA A 251 -22.20 -22.31 19.39
N LEU A 252 -22.18 -23.44 18.68
CA LEU A 252 -22.17 -23.45 17.21
C LEU A 252 -23.49 -22.95 16.63
N TYR A 253 -24.63 -23.33 17.19
CA TYR A 253 -25.93 -22.85 16.73
C TYR A 253 -26.10 -21.35 17.00
N GLU A 254 -25.66 -20.90 18.18
CA GLU A 254 -25.67 -19.47 18.51
C GLU A 254 -24.76 -18.69 17.55
N LEU A 255 -23.53 -19.14 17.32
CA LEU A 255 -22.61 -18.48 16.37
C LEU A 255 -23.21 -18.42 14.96
N SER A 256 -23.81 -19.51 14.49
CA SER A 256 -24.45 -19.56 13.16
C SER A 256 -25.58 -18.55 13.04
N HIS A 257 -26.38 -18.40 14.10
CA HIS A 257 -27.42 -17.37 14.18
C HIS A 257 -26.82 -15.96 14.09
N GLN A 258 -25.77 -15.67 14.86
CA GLN A 258 -25.11 -14.36 14.86
C GLN A 258 -24.52 -14.01 13.47
N ILE A 259 -23.91 -14.97 12.78
CA ILE A 259 -23.43 -14.83 11.40
C ILE A 259 -24.59 -14.51 10.45
N LEU A 260 -25.68 -15.27 10.51
CA LEU A 260 -26.82 -15.10 9.60
C LEU A 260 -27.54 -13.76 9.80
N GLN A 261 -27.68 -13.29 11.02
CA GLN A 261 -28.34 -12.00 11.27
C GLN A 261 -27.49 -10.78 10.97
N THR A 262 -26.19 -10.95 10.71
CA THR A 262 -25.25 -9.87 10.34
C THR A 262 -24.74 -9.95 8.90
N ARG A 263 -25.18 -10.94 8.12
CA ARG A 263 -24.69 -11.22 6.75
C ARG A 263 -24.99 -10.14 5.71
N ASP A 264 -25.99 -9.30 5.95
CA ASP A 264 -26.51 -8.29 5.03
C ASP A 264 -26.07 -6.85 5.40
N LEU A 265 -24.98 -6.72 6.16
CA LEU A 265 -24.46 -5.42 6.59
C LEU A 265 -23.58 -4.71 5.56
N SER A 266 -23.18 -5.39 4.49
CA SER A 266 -22.51 -4.74 3.34
C SER A 266 -23.44 -3.75 2.65
N ASP A 267 -22.89 -2.60 2.23
CA ASP A 267 -23.63 -1.54 1.53
C ASP A 267 -22.86 -1.07 0.29
N PRO A 268 -23.28 -1.47 -0.91
CA PRO A 268 -22.63 -1.04 -2.16
C PRO A 268 -22.65 0.48 -2.39
N LYS A 269 -23.60 1.22 -1.80
CA LYS A 269 -23.71 2.68 -1.96
C LYS A 269 -22.59 3.43 -1.25
N THR A 270 -22.17 2.92 -0.09
CA THR A 270 -21.06 3.48 0.69
C THR A 270 -19.73 2.79 0.44
N GLY A 271 -19.74 1.67 -0.31
CA GLY A 271 -18.56 0.82 -0.51
C GLY A 271 -18.21 -0.05 0.69
N LEU A 272 -19.05 -0.05 1.74
CA LEU A 272 -18.89 -0.92 2.90
C LEU A 272 -19.02 -2.39 2.50
N LYS A 273 -18.02 -3.20 2.87
CA LYS A 273 -18.04 -4.65 2.72
C LYS A 273 -17.81 -5.31 4.07
N MET A 274 -18.60 -6.30 4.41
CA MET A 274 -18.42 -7.14 5.59
C MET A 274 -18.69 -8.59 5.22
N ASN A 275 -17.70 -9.46 5.42
CA ASN A 275 -17.80 -10.87 5.09
C ASN A 275 -17.23 -11.73 6.21
N TRP A 276 -18.01 -12.71 6.68
CA TRP A 276 -17.52 -13.73 7.58
C TRP A 276 -16.61 -14.71 6.81
N THR A 277 -15.36 -14.83 7.22
CA THR A 277 -14.33 -15.55 6.45
C THR A 277 -13.69 -16.69 7.24
N VAL A 278 -13.74 -16.66 8.58
CA VAL A 278 -13.21 -17.70 9.45
C VAL A 278 -14.25 -18.09 10.48
N ALA A 279 -14.39 -19.39 10.76
CA ALA A 279 -15.21 -19.89 11.86
C ALA A 279 -14.62 -21.19 12.43
N SER A 280 -14.77 -21.39 13.76
CA SER A 280 -14.34 -22.58 14.47
C SER A 280 -15.33 -22.91 15.57
N ALA A 281 -15.67 -24.21 15.76
CA ALA A 281 -16.57 -24.66 16.80
C ALA A 281 -16.39 -26.16 17.10
N GLY A 282 -16.43 -26.52 18.39
CA GLY A 282 -16.43 -27.90 18.85
C GLY A 282 -15.10 -28.64 18.60
N THR A 283 -15.00 -29.84 19.19
CA THR A 283 -13.86 -30.74 19.05
C THR A 283 -14.26 -32.17 18.73
N ASN A 284 -15.39 -32.62 19.30
CA ASN A 284 -15.89 -33.99 19.16
C ASN A 284 -17.33 -34.03 18.66
N ARG A 285 -17.62 -34.94 17.73
CA ARG A 285 -18.95 -35.10 17.10
C ARG A 285 -20.09 -35.34 18.10
N ASN A 286 -19.85 -36.04 19.18
CA ASN A 286 -20.85 -36.43 20.18
C ASN A 286 -20.94 -35.49 21.41
N VAL A 287 -20.36 -34.28 21.30
CA VAL A 287 -20.36 -33.26 22.37
C VAL A 287 -21.04 -31.99 21.84
N ILE A 288 -22.01 -31.44 22.58
CA ILE A 288 -22.54 -30.10 22.32
C ILE A 288 -21.41 -29.08 22.51
N PRO A 289 -21.07 -28.26 21.49
CA PRO A 289 -19.97 -27.30 21.59
C PRO A 289 -20.19 -26.24 22.67
N ALA A 290 -19.24 -26.11 23.60
CA ALA A 290 -19.25 -25.05 24.61
C ALA A 290 -18.61 -23.74 24.12
N ILE A 291 -17.80 -23.80 23.06
CA ILE A 291 -17.09 -22.65 22.53
C ILE A 291 -17.22 -22.64 21.01
N ALA A 292 -17.46 -21.45 20.45
CA ALA A 292 -17.41 -21.19 19.03
C ALA A 292 -16.88 -19.77 18.78
N SER A 293 -16.20 -19.56 17.66
CA SER A 293 -15.70 -18.23 17.28
C SER A 293 -15.80 -18.03 15.77
N ALA A 294 -15.94 -16.78 15.35
CA ALA A 294 -15.84 -16.39 13.94
C ALA A 294 -15.18 -15.03 13.79
N THR A 295 -14.56 -14.80 12.62
CA THR A 295 -13.98 -13.52 12.25
C THR A 295 -14.52 -13.07 10.90
N ALA A 296 -14.94 -11.80 10.81
CA ALA A 296 -15.32 -11.15 9.57
C ALA A 296 -14.27 -10.13 9.14
N ASP A 297 -13.99 -10.08 7.84
CA ASP A 297 -13.28 -8.98 7.20
C ASP A 297 -14.23 -7.82 6.93
N VAL A 298 -13.82 -6.60 7.28
CA VAL A 298 -14.58 -5.36 7.06
C VAL A 298 -13.75 -4.38 6.27
N ARG A 299 -14.33 -3.83 5.19
CA ARG A 299 -13.72 -2.77 4.38
C ARG A 299 -14.60 -1.55 4.37
N VAL A 300 -14.00 -0.37 4.61
CA VAL A 300 -14.68 0.92 4.59
C VAL A 300 -13.93 1.90 3.71
N LEU A 301 -14.62 2.92 3.19
CA LEU A 301 -13.99 3.98 2.37
C LEU A 301 -13.81 5.29 3.13
N ARG A 302 -14.43 5.44 4.30
CA ARG A 302 -14.33 6.63 5.16
C ARG A 302 -14.13 6.22 6.61
N ILE A 303 -13.33 6.98 7.35
CA ILE A 303 -13.07 6.75 8.78
C ILE A 303 -14.38 6.74 9.59
N ALA A 304 -15.32 7.62 9.25
CA ALA A 304 -16.63 7.72 9.91
C ALA A 304 -17.49 6.45 9.76
N ASP A 305 -17.26 5.61 8.77
CA ASP A 305 -18.04 4.40 8.53
C ASP A 305 -17.74 3.29 9.56
N TYR A 306 -16.60 3.35 10.26
CA TYR A 306 -16.26 2.39 11.31
C TYR A 306 -17.26 2.40 12.47
N ASP A 307 -17.63 3.58 12.97
CA ASP A 307 -18.57 3.69 14.10
C ASP A 307 -19.93 3.13 13.71
N GLY A 308 -20.38 3.43 12.50
CA GLY A 308 -21.68 2.98 11.99
C GLY A 308 -21.77 1.46 11.84
N ILE A 309 -20.75 0.80 11.29
CA ILE A 309 -20.75 -0.66 11.14
C ILE A 309 -20.57 -1.35 12.50
N GLU A 310 -19.68 -0.86 13.36
CA GLU A 310 -19.50 -1.40 14.70
C GLU A 310 -20.81 -1.37 15.51
N GLN A 311 -21.51 -0.24 15.50
CA GLN A 311 -22.79 -0.10 16.18
C GLN A 311 -23.83 -1.08 15.65
N LYS A 312 -23.99 -1.19 14.33
CA LYS A 312 -24.95 -2.13 13.70
C LYS A 312 -24.69 -3.59 14.07
N VAL A 313 -23.42 -4.00 14.12
CA VAL A 313 -23.07 -5.36 14.56
C VAL A 313 -23.43 -5.54 16.03
N ARG A 314 -23.04 -4.61 16.92
CA ARG A 314 -23.35 -4.66 18.34
C ARG A 314 -24.85 -4.76 18.62
N GLU A 315 -25.67 -3.98 17.93
CA GLU A 315 -27.14 -4.01 18.05
C GLU A 315 -27.71 -5.38 17.63
N ARG A 316 -27.25 -5.94 16.52
CA ARG A 316 -27.79 -7.21 16.01
C ARG A 316 -27.43 -8.39 16.91
N ILE A 317 -26.21 -8.47 17.41
CA ILE A 317 -25.75 -9.59 18.24
C ILE A 317 -26.39 -9.66 19.63
N THR A 318 -27.15 -8.63 20.03
CA THR A 318 -27.95 -8.69 21.27
C THR A 318 -29.10 -9.69 21.20
N LYS A 319 -29.52 -10.06 19.98
CA LYS A 319 -30.61 -11.03 19.77
C LYS A 319 -30.04 -12.44 19.74
N GLN A 320 -30.11 -13.14 20.85
CA GLN A 320 -29.62 -14.51 21.00
C GLN A 320 -30.67 -15.55 20.55
N LEU A 321 -30.19 -16.63 19.94
CA LEU A 321 -30.99 -17.80 19.59
C LEU A 321 -31.11 -18.75 20.79
N ILE A 322 -29.99 -18.95 21.51
CA ILE A 322 -29.90 -19.90 22.62
C ILE A 322 -29.77 -19.13 23.93
N PRO A 323 -30.75 -19.21 24.83
CA PRO A 323 -30.67 -18.60 26.16
C PRO A 323 -29.43 -19.07 26.93
N ASP A 324 -28.91 -18.23 27.82
CA ASP A 324 -27.76 -18.49 28.68
C ASP A 324 -26.41 -18.73 27.93
N THR A 325 -26.34 -18.42 26.65
CA THR A 325 -25.04 -18.25 25.97
C THR A 325 -24.45 -16.86 26.22
N LYS A 326 -23.15 -16.71 26.13
CA LYS A 326 -22.48 -15.41 26.18
C LYS A 326 -21.87 -15.11 24.82
N VAL A 327 -22.31 -14.05 24.16
CA VAL A 327 -21.77 -13.55 22.90
C VAL A 327 -20.91 -12.33 23.20
N GLN A 328 -19.63 -12.40 22.86
CA GLN A 328 -18.68 -11.30 23.00
C GLN A 328 -18.20 -10.88 21.62
N MET A 329 -18.13 -9.57 21.39
CA MET A 329 -17.63 -9.00 20.15
C MET A 329 -16.44 -8.07 20.41
N THR A 330 -15.37 -8.29 19.65
CA THR A 330 -14.27 -7.33 19.49
C THR A 330 -14.35 -6.74 18.08
N PHE A 331 -14.23 -5.41 17.98
CA PHE A 331 -14.11 -4.70 16.72
C PHE A 331 -12.69 -4.15 16.63
N GLU A 332 -11.86 -4.73 15.76
CA GLU A 332 -10.47 -4.32 15.56
C GLU A 332 -10.39 -3.34 14.39
N ARG A 333 -10.08 -2.07 14.63
CA ARG A 333 -9.79 -1.08 13.59
C ARG A 333 -8.34 -1.24 13.15
N ARG A 334 -8.14 -2.10 12.17
CA ARG A 334 -6.81 -2.55 11.76
C ARG A 334 -6.05 -1.45 11.01
N ARG A 335 -6.69 -0.82 10.03
CA ARG A 335 -6.06 0.21 9.19
C ARG A 335 -7.10 1.25 8.77
N PRO A 336 -6.84 2.56 8.89
CA PRO A 336 -7.75 3.57 8.36
C PRO A 336 -7.80 3.55 6.83
N PRO A 337 -8.82 4.09 6.17
CA PRO A 337 -8.77 4.41 4.75
C PRO A 337 -7.86 5.62 4.51
N LEU A 338 -7.16 5.64 3.38
CA LEU A 338 -6.65 6.89 2.81
C LEU A 338 -7.80 7.54 2.06
N GLU A 339 -8.17 8.76 2.47
CA GLU A 339 -9.28 9.50 1.87
C GLU A 339 -8.77 10.51 0.84
N LEU A 340 -9.53 10.68 -0.26
CA LEU A 340 -9.24 11.69 -1.26
C LEU A 340 -9.33 13.10 -0.68
N THR A 341 -8.30 13.91 -0.90
CA THR A 341 -8.27 15.33 -0.53
C THR A 341 -7.94 16.20 -1.73
N PRO A 342 -8.35 17.48 -1.75
CA PRO A 342 -7.95 18.41 -2.80
C PRO A 342 -6.43 18.56 -2.93
N ALA A 343 -5.69 18.47 -1.81
CA ALA A 343 -4.23 18.53 -1.80
C ALA A 343 -3.60 17.32 -2.50
N ASN A 344 -4.11 16.10 -2.22
CA ASN A 344 -3.65 14.88 -2.89
C ASN A 344 -3.91 14.96 -4.40
N ALA A 345 -5.11 15.39 -4.80
CA ALA A 345 -5.48 15.50 -6.21
C ALA A 345 -4.62 16.52 -6.98
N ALA A 346 -4.35 17.70 -6.39
CA ALA A 346 -3.50 18.71 -7.00
C ALA A 346 -2.06 18.20 -7.19
N LEU A 347 -1.48 17.60 -6.16
CA LEU A 347 -0.11 17.07 -6.22
C LEU A 347 0.01 15.87 -7.19
N ALA A 348 -1.01 15.01 -7.28
CA ALA A 348 -1.04 13.92 -8.23
C ALA A 348 -1.13 14.39 -9.69
N LYS A 349 -1.89 15.46 -9.93
CA LYS A 349 -1.94 16.09 -11.26
C LYS A 349 -0.58 16.66 -11.65
N HIS A 350 0.16 17.23 -10.71
CA HIS A 350 1.54 17.67 -10.95
C HIS A 350 2.45 16.47 -11.29
N ALA A 351 2.31 15.34 -10.60
CA ALA A 351 3.04 14.11 -10.93
C ALA A 351 2.74 13.62 -12.36
N GLN A 352 1.49 13.73 -12.83
CA GLN A 352 1.13 13.40 -14.23
C GLN A 352 1.88 14.30 -15.22
N SER A 353 1.99 15.59 -14.95
CA SER A 353 2.72 16.51 -15.83
C SER A 353 4.21 16.15 -15.91
N ILE A 354 4.84 15.82 -14.79
CA ILE A 354 6.22 15.34 -14.75
C ILE A 354 6.39 14.04 -15.56
N TYR A 355 5.45 13.11 -15.42
CA TYR A 355 5.54 11.82 -16.09
C TYR A 355 5.35 11.93 -17.60
N SER A 356 4.57 12.92 -18.05
CA SER A 356 4.40 13.24 -19.47
C SER A 356 5.67 13.80 -20.11
N GLU A 357 6.59 14.43 -19.35
CA GLU A 357 7.89 14.92 -19.86
C GLU A 357 8.73 13.78 -20.44
N ILE A 358 8.57 12.56 -19.95
CA ILE A 358 9.25 11.35 -20.43
C ILE A 358 8.40 10.53 -21.40
N GLY A 359 7.32 11.12 -21.94
CA GLY A 359 6.43 10.47 -22.91
C GLY A 359 5.60 9.32 -22.33
N LYS A 360 5.39 9.26 -21.01
CA LYS A 360 4.63 8.21 -20.34
C LYS A 360 3.31 8.73 -19.75
N ASN A 361 2.32 7.85 -19.69
CA ASN A 361 1.03 8.14 -19.08
C ASN A 361 1.01 7.62 -17.65
N LEU A 362 0.59 8.46 -16.70
CA LEU A 362 0.42 8.12 -15.30
C LEU A 362 -1.07 8.16 -14.94
N VAL A 363 -1.64 7.04 -14.55
CA VAL A 363 -3.03 6.94 -14.13
C VAL A 363 -3.15 7.40 -12.67
N ILE A 364 -4.16 8.21 -12.37
CA ILE A 364 -4.50 8.58 -11.00
C ILE A 364 -5.70 7.78 -10.53
N GLY A 365 -5.49 6.94 -9.51
CA GLY A 365 -6.52 6.15 -8.85
C GLY A 365 -7.17 6.97 -7.74
N ASP A 366 -8.39 7.41 -7.97
CA ASP A 366 -9.24 8.16 -7.02
C ASP A 366 -10.33 7.28 -6.37
N VAL A 367 -10.36 6.00 -6.74
CA VAL A 367 -11.27 4.99 -6.18
C VAL A 367 -10.43 3.89 -5.50
N ALA A 368 -10.78 3.58 -4.25
CA ALA A 368 -10.08 2.55 -3.47
C ALA A 368 -10.30 1.15 -4.06
N GLU A 369 -9.20 0.41 -4.27
CA GLU A 369 -9.20 -0.93 -4.87
C GLU A 369 -9.32 -2.08 -3.85
N GLY A 370 -9.52 -1.76 -2.57
CA GLY A 370 -9.74 -2.75 -1.50
C GLY A 370 -8.53 -3.02 -0.61
N GLY A 371 -7.31 -2.74 -1.05
CA GLY A 371 -6.11 -2.77 -0.21
C GLY A 371 -6.03 -1.58 0.75
N GLY A 372 -5.28 -1.73 1.83
CA GLY A 372 -4.94 -0.65 2.75
C GLY A 372 -3.44 -0.61 2.93
N THR A 373 -2.85 0.56 3.17
CA THR A 373 -1.41 0.78 3.26
C THR A 373 -1.05 1.75 4.39
N ASP A 374 0.22 1.92 4.67
CA ASP A 374 0.74 2.81 5.70
C ASP A 374 0.52 4.31 5.41
N ALA A 375 0.33 4.67 4.13
CA ALA A 375 -0.05 6.03 3.75
C ALA A 375 -1.28 6.52 4.52
N ALA A 376 -2.22 5.62 4.81
CA ALA A 376 -3.44 5.95 5.55
C ALA A 376 -3.16 6.37 7.00
N PHE A 377 -2.18 5.75 7.69
CA PHE A 377 -1.76 6.20 9.02
C PHE A 377 -1.05 7.54 8.97
N ALA A 378 -0.17 7.76 8.00
CA ALA A 378 0.50 9.04 7.81
C ALA A 378 -0.50 10.19 7.54
N ALA A 379 -1.64 9.89 6.90
CA ALA A 379 -2.68 10.86 6.58
C ALA A 379 -3.57 11.28 7.77
N LEU A 380 -3.61 10.49 8.86
CA LEU A 380 -4.61 10.66 9.94
C LEU A 380 -4.61 12.04 10.61
N LYS A 381 -3.45 12.68 10.74
CA LYS A 381 -3.31 13.95 11.49
C LYS A 381 -2.64 15.05 10.66
N THR A 382 -2.67 14.94 9.34
CA THR A 382 -2.08 15.95 8.46
C THR A 382 -3.10 16.53 7.48
N LYS A 383 -2.82 17.76 7.00
CA LYS A 383 -3.47 18.38 5.84
C LYS A 383 -2.54 18.37 4.62
N ALA A 384 -1.30 17.93 4.79
CA ALA A 384 -0.34 17.80 3.71
C ALA A 384 -0.80 16.69 2.74
N PRO A 385 -0.45 16.78 1.45
CA PRO A 385 -0.77 15.72 0.51
C PRO A 385 -0.03 14.43 0.87
N VAL A 386 -0.77 13.31 0.82
CA VAL A 386 -0.27 11.96 0.98
C VAL A 386 -0.64 11.18 -0.26
N ILE A 387 0.34 10.69 -0.99
CA ILE A 387 0.15 9.94 -2.24
C ILE A 387 0.84 8.58 -2.15
N GLU A 388 0.13 7.60 -2.66
CA GLU A 388 0.47 6.18 -2.63
C GLU A 388 1.01 5.70 -3.97
N ARG A 389 1.82 4.62 -3.97
CA ARG A 389 2.30 3.87 -5.14
C ARG A 389 3.37 4.58 -5.97
N PHE A 390 4.35 5.21 -5.32
CA PHE A 390 5.54 5.74 -6.00
C PHE A 390 6.57 4.67 -6.38
N GLY A 391 6.39 3.43 -5.94
CA GLY A 391 7.29 2.33 -6.26
C GLY A 391 7.20 1.81 -7.69
N LEU A 392 7.93 0.72 -7.98
CA LEU A 392 7.98 0.09 -9.29
C LEU A 392 6.65 -0.56 -9.67
N GLN A 393 6.47 -0.83 -10.96
CA GLN A 393 5.38 -1.68 -11.43
C GLN A 393 5.59 -3.11 -10.92
N GLY A 394 4.71 -3.56 -10.03
CA GLY A 394 4.77 -4.87 -9.40
C GLY A 394 3.51 -5.70 -9.61
N PHE A 395 3.65 -7.01 -9.53
CA PHE A 395 2.57 -7.98 -9.61
C PHE A 395 2.83 -9.17 -8.70
N GLY A 396 1.74 -9.77 -8.20
CA GLY A 396 1.80 -11.04 -7.51
C GLY A 396 2.22 -10.94 -6.04
N GLY A 397 2.17 -9.75 -5.43
CA GLY A 397 2.31 -9.62 -3.98
C GLY A 397 1.45 -10.65 -3.25
N HIS A 398 1.98 -11.27 -2.20
CA HIS A 398 1.38 -12.42 -1.49
C HIS A 398 1.30 -13.72 -2.32
N SER A 399 1.96 -13.79 -3.49
CA SER A 399 2.02 -14.98 -4.32
C SER A 399 3.37 -15.68 -4.17
N ASN A 400 3.34 -16.96 -3.84
CA ASN A 400 4.55 -17.75 -3.53
C ASN A 400 5.45 -18.04 -4.75
N ASP A 401 5.00 -17.83 -5.98
CA ASP A 401 5.70 -18.29 -7.19
C ASP A 401 5.70 -17.29 -8.34
N ASN A 402 5.00 -16.18 -8.19
CA ASN A 402 4.70 -15.29 -9.31
C ASN A 402 4.90 -13.81 -9.02
N GLU A 403 5.53 -13.48 -7.89
CA GLU A 403 5.79 -12.10 -7.52
C GLU A 403 6.98 -11.53 -8.30
N TYR A 404 6.76 -10.41 -8.99
CA TYR A 404 7.78 -9.76 -9.80
C TYR A 404 7.58 -8.25 -9.92
N VAL A 405 8.64 -7.55 -10.32
CA VAL A 405 8.60 -6.16 -10.77
C VAL A 405 9.05 -6.05 -12.22
N ASN A 406 8.53 -5.05 -12.96
CA ASN A 406 8.97 -4.72 -14.30
C ASN A 406 10.23 -3.86 -14.23
N ILE A 407 11.34 -4.33 -14.81
CA ILE A 407 12.64 -3.66 -14.81
C ILE A 407 12.58 -2.32 -15.55
N ASP A 408 11.78 -2.21 -16.62
CA ASP A 408 11.63 -0.97 -17.38
C ASP A 408 10.82 0.12 -16.67
N SER A 409 10.24 -0.19 -15.50
CA SER A 409 9.62 0.81 -14.65
C SER A 409 10.63 1.57 -13.76
N ILE A 410 11.88 1.09 -13.65
CA ILE A 410 12.89 1.66 -12.75
C ILE A 410 13.18 3.13 -13.10
N GLU A 411 13.64 3.37 -14.32
CA GLU A 411 14.02 4.73 -14.76
C GLU A 411 12.88 5.74 -14.65
N PRO A 412 11.65 5.45 -15.15
CA PRO A 412 10.54 6.38 -15.02
C PRO A 412 10.16 6.68 -13.57
N ARG A 413 10.20 5.67 -12.69
CA ARG A 413 9.82 5.84 -11.29
C ARG A 413 10.86 6.61 -10.48
N LEU A 414 12.14 6.38 -10.73
CA LEU A 414 13.22 7.19 -10.16
C LEU A 414 13.14 8.64 -10.62
N TYR A 415 12.88 8.87 -11.92
CA TYR A 415 12.65 10.20 -12.46
C TYR A 415 11.49 10.90 -11.76
N LEU A 416 10.35 10.23 -11.70
CA LEU A 416 9.14 10.78 -11.09
C LEU A 416 9.37 11.19 -9.64
N LEU A 417 9.86 10.25 -8.80
CA LEU A 417 10.01 10.53 -7.37
C LEU A 417 11.07 11.60 -7.11
N SER A 418 12.20 11.57 -7.84
CA SER A 418 13.23 12.61 -7.74
C SER A 418 12.67 13.99 -8.06
N ARG A 419 11.94 14.12 -9.18
CA ARG A 419 11.30 15.37 -9.60
C ARG A 419 10.24 15.84 -8.61
N MET A 420 9.42 14.94 -8.08
CA MET A 420 8.41 15.28 -7.09
C MET A 420 9.04 15.84 -5.81
N ILE A 421 10.13 15.23 -5.33
CA ILE A 421 10.86 15.76 -4.17
C ILE A 421 11.42 17.16 -4.46
N MET A 422 12.06 17.33 -5.63
CA MET A 422 12.64 18.62 -6.03
C MET A 422 11.58 19.73 -6.14
N ASP A 423 10.47 19.43 -6.80
CA ASP A 423 9.43 20.42 -7.08
C ASP A 423 8.65 20.79 -5.80
N VAL A 424 8.38 19.83 -4.90
CA VAL A 424 7.81 20.11 -3.59
C VAL A 424 8.78 20.95 -2.73
N ALA A 425 10.05 20.60 -2.72
CA ALA A 425 11.09 21.34 -1.99
C ALA A 425 11.17 22.82 -2.42
N GLN A 426 11.02 23.07 -3.72
CA GLN A 426 11.11 24.41 -4.34
C GLN A 426 9.74 25.13 -4.45
N GLY A 427 8.64 24.50 -3.99
CA GLY A 427 7.29 25.08 -4.06
C GLY A 427 6.75 25.22 -5.49
N LYS A 428 7.20 24.37 -6.42
CA LYS A 428 6.79 24.36 -7.84
C LYS A 428 5.59 23.43 -8.11
N ASN A 429 5.04 22.82 -7.08
CA ASN A 429 3.95 21.83 -7.13
C ASN A 429 2.54 22.46 -6.95
N LYS A 430 2.33 23.71 -7.44
CA LYS A 430 1.07 24.46 -7.30
C LYS A 430 0.18 24.29 -8.52
#